data_9bedb68d5e10f018078551aa82fa35c5
#
_entry.id   9bedb68d5e10f018078551aa82fa35c5
#
_cell.length_a   1.000
_cell.length_b   1.000
_cell.length_c   1.000
_cell.angle_alpha   90.00
_cell.angle_beta   90.00
_cell.angle_gamma   90.00
#
_symmetry.space_group_name_H-M   'P 1'
#
loop_
_entity.id
_entity.type
_entity.pdbx_description
1 polymer ?
#
loop_
_entity_poly.entity_id
_entity_poly.type
_entity_poly.pdbx_seq_one_letter_code
_entity_poly.pdbx_strand_id
1 'polypeptide(L)'
;MMCYAAFPGPLGDRATERYLNMPIKIPDNLPAKETLESEGVLLIAENVAVRQDVRPLEIALLNLMPEKIKTETQIARLLGATPLQIELTLVTTSSYAPKNTSAEHMLAFYRPWEEIRERKFDGLIITGAPIETLPFEAVAYWDELTRIFDWSQSHVQETYNICWAGQAALQHFYGVPKYELPQKLIGVFPHHVRGGRDGLLRGFSDEIVVPVSRHTEVRREDLPDVPGLTVLLESDQSGLCMIRDEARRQIYMFNHLEYDTHTLGDEYRRDTADGLDIQTPVNYFPDDDPARTPVNHWRAHANVLFGNWINDLYKSTSFELAGVPLPRRSLRRIG
;
A
#
# COMPACT_ATOMS: atom_id res chain seq x y z
N MET A 1 29.14 -47.08 -46.89
CA MET A 1 27.85 -47.75 -46.53
C MET A 1 27.48 -47.18 -45.14
N MET A 2 26.76 -46.05 -45.14
CA MET A 2 26.32 -45.36 -43.93
C MET A 2 24.85 -45.65 -43.66
N CYS A 3 24.57 -46.30 -42.55
CA CYS A 3 23.20 -46.56 -42.09
C CYS A 3 22.64 -45.28 -41.47
N TYR A 4 21.62 -44.72 -42.09
CA TYR A 4 20.76 -43.70 -41.48
C TYR A 4 19.74 -44.38 -40.56
N ALA A 5 19.83 -44.10 -39.26
CA ALA A 5 18.81 -44.50 -38.30
C ALA A 5 17.63 -43.51 -38.39
N ALA A 6 16.43 -44.06 -38.52
CA ALA A 6 15.18 -43.34 -38.60
C ALA A 6 14.86 -42.69 -37.24
N PHE A 7 14.50 -41.40 -37.27
CA PHE A 7 13.89 -40.67 -36.11
C PHE A 7 12.43 -41.11 -35.98
N PRO A 8 11.95 -41.31 -34.76
CA PRO A 8 10.53 -41.55 -34.51
C PRO A 8 9.69 -40.30 -34.71
N GLY A 9 8.47 -40.49 -35.16
CA GLY A 9 7.48 -39.50 -35.55
C GLY A 9 6.97 -38.55 -34.45
N PRO A 10 5.93 -37.76 -34.74
CA PRO A 10 5.64 -36.50 -34.04
C PRO A 10 5.25 -36.73 -32.59
N LEU A 11 5.93 -36.00 -31.71
CA LEU A 11 5.58 -35.84 -30.30
C LEU A 11 4.20 -35.23 -30.22
N GLY A 12 3.31 -36.00 -29.63
CA GLY A 12 1.98 -35.58 -29.29
C GLY A 12 1.98 -34.34 -28.43
N ASP A 13 0.87 -33.60 -28.50
CA ASP A 13 0.46 -32.44 -27.72
C ASP A 13 1.06 -32.44 -26.30
N ARG A 14 2.20 -31.79 -26.15
CA ARG A 14 2.57 -31.23 -24.86
C ARG A 14 1.69 -30.00 -24.70
N ALA A 15 0.55 -30.23 -24.05
CA ALA A 15 -0.12 -29.15 -23.36
C ALA A 15 0.97 -28.30 -22.66
N THR A 16 1.11 -27.07 -23.09
CA THR A 16 1.93 -26.05 -22.47
C THR A 16 1.59 -26.08 -20.99
N GLU A 17 2.44 -26.72 -20.19
CA GLU A 17 2.49 -26.45 -18.75
C GLU A 17 2.75 -24.94 -18.62
N ARG A 18 1.68 -24.18 -18.51
CA ARG A 18 1.76 -22.81 -18.02
C ARG A 18 2.38 -22.94 -16.64
N TYR A 19 3.62 -22.51 -16.50
CA TYR A 19 4.22 -22.25 -15.21
C TYR A 19 3.22 -21.38 -14.46
N LEU A 20 2.59 -21.96 -13.46
CA LEU A 20 1.68 -21.27 -12.54
C LEU A 20 2.54 -20.34 -11.70
N ASN A 21 2.79 -19.14 -12.21
CA ASN A 21 3.23 -18.03 -11.36
C ASN A 21 2.13 -17.83 -10.32
N MET A 22 2.49 -17.72 -9.06
CA MET A 22 1.53 -17.59 -7.96
C MET A 22 1.04 -16.12 -7.92
N PRO A 23 -0.20 -15.84 -8.33
CA PRO A 23 -0.71 -14.49 -8.51
C PRO A 23 -1.59 -14.04 -7.35
N ILE A 24 -1.94 -12.76 -7.35
CA ILE A 24 -2.91 -12.21 -6.41
C ILE A 24 -4.31 -12.79 -6.71
N LYS A 25 -4.99 -13.27 -5.66
CA LYS A 25 -6.39 -13.68 -5.72
C LYS A 25 -7.27 -12.46 -5.43
N ILE A 26 -8.09 -12.10 -6.40
CA ILE A 26 -9.10 -11.05 -6.28
C ILE A 26 -10.46 -11.60 -6.73
N PRO A 27 -11.60 -11.01 -6.29
CA PRO A 27 -12.91 -11.39 -6.78
C PRO A 27 -12.99 -11.33 -8.31
N ASP A 28 -13.60 -12.35 -8.96
CA ASP A 28 -13.61 -12.49 -10.41
C ASP A 28 -14.25 -11.30 -11.14
N ASN A 29 -15.20 -10.62 -10.51
CA ASN A 29 -15.93 -9.48 -11.06
C ASN A 29 -15.46 -8.12 -10.52
N LEU A 30 -14.29 -8.07 -9.87
CA LEU A 30 -13.72 -6.79 -9.41
C LEU A 30 -13.35 -5.91 -10.61
N PRO A 31 -13.82 -4.65 -10.71
CA PRO A 31 -13.53 -3.76 -11.85
C PRO A 31 -12.03 -3.55 -12.12
N ALA A 32 -11.19 -3.60 -11.08
CA ALA A 32 -9.74 -3.51 -11.21
C ALA A 32 -9.13 -4.64 -12.05
N LYS A 33 -9.81 -5.78 -12.18
CA LYS A 33 -9.29 -6.98 -12.85
C LYS A 33 -8.89 -6.72 -14.31
N GLU A 34 -9.76 -6.09 -15.10
CA GLU A 34 -9.49 -5.81 -16.50
C GLU A 34 -8.25 -4.92 -16.69
N THR A 35 -8.12 -3.91 -15.84
CA THR A 35 -6.94 -3.00 -15.86
C THR A 35 -5.67 -3.78 -15.53
N LEU A 36 -5.68 -4.55 -14.44
CA LEU A 36 -4.52 -5.32 -13.99
C LEU A 36 -4.09 -6.38 -15.03
N GLU A 37 -5.02 -7.09 -15.64
CA GLU A 37 -4.73 -8.05 -16.73
C GLU A 37 -4.12 -7.35 -17.94
N SER A 38 -4.63 -6.19 -18.33
CA SER A 38 -4.09 -5.40 -19.44
C SER A 38 -2.67 -4.91 -19.19
N GLU A 39 -2.29 -4.70 -17.93
CA GLU A 39 -0.95 -4.31 -17.49
C GLU A 39 -0.01 -5.51 -17.28
N GLY A 40 -0.48 -6.74 -17.49
CA GLY A 40 0.31 -7.96 -17.33
C GLY A 40 0.52 -8.38 -15.87
N VAL A 41 -0.29 -7.87 -14.93
CA VAL A 41 -0.31 -8.35 -13.55
C VAL A 41 -0.91 -9.75 -13.52
N LEU A 42 -0.22 -10.65 -12.83
CA LEU A 42 -0.68 -12.03 -12.75
C LEU A 42 -1.82 -12.15 -11.74
N LEU A 43 -3.00 -12.51 -12.24
CA LEU A 43 -4.20 -12.74 -11.43
C LEU A 43 -4.57 -14.20 -11.42
N ILE A 44 -5.13 -14.68 -10.32
CA ILE A 44 -5.74 -16.01 -10.23
C ILE A 44 -7.25 -15.87 -10.01
N ALA A 45 -8.01 -16.59 -10.80
CA ALA A 45 -9.42 -16.76 -10.53
C ALA A 45 -9.63 -17.57 -9.24
N GLU A 46 -10.61 -17.19 -8.44
CA GLU A 46 -10.87 -17.81 -7.12
C GLU A 46 -11.02 -19.33 -7.20
N ASN A 47 -11.65 -19.84 -8.26
CA ASN A 47 -11.86 -21.28 -8.51
C ASN A 47 -10.56 -22.06 -8.82
N VAL A 48 -9.48 -21.40 -9.23
CA VAL A 48 -8.18 -22.01 -9.57
C VAL A 48 -7.26 -22.00 -8.35
N ALA A 49 -7.33 -20.97 -7.50
CA ALA A 49 -6.53 -20.82 -6.28
C ALA A 49 -6.74 -21.96 -5.27
N VAL A 50 -7.95 -22.50 -5.18
CA VAL A 50 -8.32 -23.61 -4.26
C VAL A 50 -7.57 -24.92 -4.52
N ARG A 51 -6.83 -25.03 -5.61
CA ARG A 51 -6.12 -26.26 -5.98
C ARG A 51 -4.64 -26.30 -5.57
N GLN A 52 -4.14 -25.27 -4.90
CA GLN A 52 -2.73 -25.21 -4.51
C GLN A 52 -2.59 -25.49 -3.01
N ASP A 53 -1.68 -26.38 -2.65
CA ASP A 53 -1.38 -26.80 -1.26
C ASP A 53 -0.49 -25.78 -0.52
N VAL A 54 -0.59 -24.51 -0.86
CA VAL A 54 0.19 -23.40 -0.25
C VAL A 54 -0.76 -22.41 0.38
N ARG A 55 -0.56 -22.12 1.66
CA ARG A 55 -1.35 -21.09 2.33
C ARG A 55 -1.06 -19.71 1.68
N PRO A 56 -2.07 -19.02 1.13
CA PRO A 56 -1.88 -17.66 0.66
C PRO A 56 -1.59 -16.71 1.83
N LEU A 57 -0.93 -15.59 1.54
CA LEU A 57 -0.83 -14.48 2.49
C LEU A 57 -2.18 -13.75 2.55
N GLU A 58 -2.73 -13.64 3.74
CA GLU A 58 -3.98 -12.91 4.01
C GLU A 58 -3.67 -11.42 4.20
N ILE A 59 -4.05 -10.58 3.23
CA ILE A 59 -3.85 -9.13 3.31
C ILE A 59 -5.21 -8.42 3.32
N ALA A 60 -5.42 -7.55 4.30
CA ALA A 60 -6.56 -6.65 4.35
C ALA A 60 -6.17 -5.27 3.79
N LEU A 61 -7.07 -4.65 3.01
CA LEU A 61 -6.96 -3.28 2.54
C LEU A 61 -8.11 -2.45 3.10
N LEU A 62 -7.86 -1.69 4.17
CA LEU A 62 -8.78 -0.66 4.65
C LEU A 62 -8.64 0.57 3.73
N ASN A 63 -9.56 0.68 2.79
CA ASN A 63 -9.53 1.72 1.78
C ASN A 63 -10.39 2.92 2.24
N LEU A 64 -9.73 4.00 2.67
CA LEU A 64 -10.37 5.24 3.12
C LEU A 64 -10.51 6.27 1.99
N MET A 65 -9.96 6.00 0.79
CA MET A 65 -10.03 6.89 -0.36
C MET A 65 -11.45 6.97 -0.92
N PRO A 66 -11.87 8.15 -1.44
CA PRO A 66 -13.18 8.31 -2.05
C PRO A 66 -13.32 7.55 -3.39
N GLU A 67 -12.26 7.50 -4.21
CA GLU A 67 -12.22 6.76 -5.47
C GLU A 67 -11.68 5.33 -5.25
N LYS A 68 -12.54 4.46 -4.70
CA LYS A 68 -12.16 3.11 -4.28
C LYS A 68 -11.47 2.29 -5.38
N ILE A 69 -12.06 2.23 -6.57
CA ILE A 69 -11.59 1.39 -7.68
C ILE A 69 -10.17 1.79 -8.13
N LYS A 70 -9.87 3.09 -8.17
CA LYS A 70 -8.52 3.57 -8.53
C LYS A 70 -7.49 3.08 -7.52
N THR A 71 -7.78 3.23 -6.23
CA THR A 71 -6.90 2.81 -5.15
C THR A 71 -6.75 1.28 -5.09
N GLU A 72 -7.83 0.53 -5.29
CA GLU A 72 -7.83 -0.94 -5.40
C GLU A 72 -6.85 -1.38 -6.50
N THR A 73 -6.95 -0.76 -7.68
CA THR A 73 -6.07 -1.06 -8.82
C THR A 73 -4.61 -0.78 -8.50
N GLN A 74 -4.32 0.36 -7.89
CA GLN A 74 -2.95 0.76 -7.53
C GLN A 74 -2.32 -0.22 -6.53
N ILE A 75 -3.03 -0.55 -5.47
CA ILE A 75 -2.52 -1.46 -4.43
C ILE A 75 -2.44 -2.91 -4.95
N ALA A 76 -3.47 -3.38 -5.66
CA ALA A 76 -3.49 -4.74 -6.21
C ALA A 76 -2.36 -4.97 -7.23
N ARG A 77 -2.00 -3.95 -8.02
CA ARG A 77 -0.84 -4.00 -8.93
C ARG A 77 0.47 -4.26 -8.19
N LEU A 78 0.69 -3.58 -7.08
CA LEU A 78 1.90 -3.74 -6.28
C LEU A 78 1.93 -5.08 -5.55
N LEU A 79 0.80 -5.52 -5.01
CA LEU A 79 0.68 -6.83 -4.38
C LEU A 79 0.82 -7.97 -5.39
N GLY A 80 0.38 -7.79 -6.63
CA GLY A 80 0.51 -8.78 -7.71
C GLY A 80 1.90 -8.89 -8.32
N ALA A 81 2.85 -8.04 -7.94
CA ALA A 81 4.23 -8.07 -8.45
C ALA A 81 5.14 -9.10 -7.74
N THR A 82 4.57 -10.08 -7.05
CA THR A 82 5.28 -11.16 -6.33
C THR A 82 4.88 -12.53 -6.86
N PRO A 83 5.75 -13.56 -6.76
CA PRO A 83 5.35 -14.93 -7.03
C PRO A 83 4.53 -15.58 -5.91
N LEU A 84 4.36 -14.93 -4.75
CA LEU A 84 3.58 -15.46 -3.63
C LEU A 84 2.09 -15.26 -3.85
N GLN A 85 1.28 -16.25 -3.48
CA GLN A 85 -0.17 -16.12 -3.52
C GLN A 85 -0.66 -15.18 -2.41
N ILE A 86 -1.47 -14.20 -2.78
CA ILE A 86 -2.06 -13.23 -1.86
C ILE A 86 -3.58 -13.31 -1.98
N GLU A 87 -4.25 -13.41 -0.84
CA GLU A 87 -5.68 -13.23 -0.71
C GLU A 87 -5.98 -11.83 -0.17
N LEU A 88 -6.58 -10.98 -1.04
CA LEU A 88 -6.87 -9.60 -0.72
C LEU A 88 -8.31 -9.46 -0.22
N THR A 89 -8.49 -8.99 1.02
CA THR A 89 -9.79 -8.64 1.61
C THR A 89 -9.95 -7.12 1.60
N LEU A 90 -10.94 -6.61 0.84
CA LEU A 90 -11.27 -5.18 0.82
C LEU A 90 -12.13 -4.83 2.03
N VAL A 91 -11.70 -3.82 2.80
CA VAL A 91 -12.30 -3.43 4.07
C VAL A 91 -12.72 -1.97 4.05
N THR A 92 -13.85 -1.69 4.65
CA THR A 92 -14.36 -0.33 4.89
C THR A 92 -14.68 -0.12 6.37
N THR A 93 -14.74 1.14 6.79
CA THR A 93 -15.30 1.50 8.09
C THR A 93 -16.80 1.27 8.10
N SER A 94 -17.34 0.87 9.25
CA SER A 94 -18.79 0.67 9.46
C SER A 94 -19.50 1.99 9.74
N SER A 95 -18.77 2.96 10.31
CA SER A 95 -19.31 4.25 10.77
C SER A 95 -19.46 5.30 9.65
N TYR A 96 -18.96 5.03 8.44
CA TYR A 96 -18.97 5.98 7.33
C TYR A 96 -19.31 5.31 6.00
N ALA A 97 -20.33 5.82 5.29
CA ALA A 97 -20.70 5.38 3.95
C ALA A 97 -19.98 6.22 2.89
N PRO A 98 -19.19 5.61 1.97
CA PRO A 98 -18.53 6.32 0.87
C PRO A 98 -19.55 7.00 -0.06
N LYS A 99 -19.27 8.24 -0.48
CA LYS A 99 -20.17 9.01 -1.37
C LYS A 99 -19.84 8.85 -2.86
N ASN A 100 -18.58 8.52 -3.20
CA ASN A 100 -18.08 8.52 -4.57
C ASN A 100 -17.92 7.09 -5.16
N THR A 101 -18.44 6.09 -4.46
CA THR A 101 -18.44 4.68 -4.92
C THR A 101 -19.86 4.16 -4.84
N SER A 102 -20.30 3.40 -5.85
CA SER A 102 -21.65 2.88 -5.88
C SER A 102 -21.91 1.92 -4.71
N ALA A 103 -23.13 1.93 -4.18
CA ALA A 103 -23.53 1.01 -3.12
C ALA A 103 -23.41 -0.46 -3.56
N GLU A 104 -23.67 -0.74 -4.84
CA GLU A 104 -23.53 -2.08 -5.44
C GLU A 104 -22.08 -2.57 -5.36
N HIS A 105 -21.10 -1.74 -5.73
CA HIS A 105 -19.66 -2.07 -5.61
C HIS A 105 -19.28 -2.33 -4.16
N MET A 106 -19.73 -1.46 -3.24
CA MET A 106 -19.46 -1.64 -1.81
C MET A 106 -20.02 -2.94 -1.27
N LEU A 107 -21.26 -3.28 -1.59
CA LEU A 107 -21.92 -4.52 -1.14
C LEU A 107 -21.26 -5.77 -1.74
N ALA A 108 -20.82 -5.69 -2.99
CA ALA A 108 -20.24 -6.83 -3.69
C ALA A 108 -18.82 -7.17 -3.20
N PHE A 109 -17.98 -6.18 -2.89
CA PHE A 109 -16.55 -6.36 -2.71
C PHE A 109 -16.02 -6.00 -1.33
N TYR A 110 -16.68 -5.08 -0.60
CA TYR A 110 -16.20 -4.60 0.69
C TYR A 110 -16.82 -5.32 1.87
N ARG A 111 -16.01 -5.54 2.89
CA ARG A 111 -16.46 -6.01 4.20
C ARG A 111 -16.29 -4.88 5.21
N PRO A 112 -17.32 -4.55 6.02
CA PRO A 112 -17.13 -3.70 7.18
C PRO A 112 -16.10 -4.32 8.14
N TRP A 113 -15.28 -3.49 8.79
CA TRP A 113 -14.28 -4.00 9.74
C TRP A 113 -14.91 -4.85 10.84
N GLU A 114 -16.08 -4.51 11.32
CA GLU A 114 -16.79 -5.27 12.36
C GLU A 114 -17.03 -6.75 11.96
N GLU A 115 -17.17 -7.05 10.68
CA GLU A 115 -17.37 -8.42 10.18
C GLU A 115 -16.07 -9.24 10.17
N ILE A 116 -14.93 -8.56 10.08
CA ILE A 116 -13.63 -9.23 9.96
C ILE A 116 -12.77 -9.16 11.23
N ARG A 117 -13.21 -8.49 12.27
CA ARG A 117 -12.41 -8.18 13.46
C ARG A 117 -11.92 -9.41 14.24
N GLU A 118 -12.56 -10.57 14.09
CA GLU A 118 -12.13 -11.83 14.70
C GLU A 118 -11.11 -12.57 13.81
N ARG A 119 -10.90 -12.14 12.55
CA ARG A 119 -9.91 -12.72 11.65
C ARG A 119 -8.54 -12.16 11.95
N LYS A 120 -7.52 -12.96 11.59
CA LYS A 120 -6.11 -12.55 11.61
C LYS A 120 -5.61 -12.41 10.19
N PHE A 121 -4.65 -11.51 10.00
CA PHE A 121 -4.07 -11.20 8.70
C PHE A 121 -2.54 -11.17 8.79
N ASP A 122 -1.88 -11.52 7.70
CA ASP A 122 -0.44 -11.34 7.55
C ASP A 122 -0.12 -9.85 7.37
N GLY A 123 -0.90 -9.13 6.59
CA GLY A 123 -0.73 -7.71 6.34
C GLY A 123 -2.04 -6.92 6.42
N LEU A 124 -1.93 -5.66 6.83
CA LEU A 124 -2.99 -4.67 6.72
C LEU A 124 -2.44 -3.43 6.03
N ILE A 125 -3.10 -2.98 4.98
CA ILE A 125 -2.83 -1.69 4.35
C ILE A 125 -3.96 -0.75 4.72
N ILE A 126 -3.64 0.44 5.24
CA ILE A 126 -4.60 1.51 5.50
C ILE A 126 -4.24 2.68 4.59
N THR A 127 -5.16 3.06 3.71
CA THR A 127 -4.92 4.15 2.76
C THR A 127 -5.09 5.52 3.39
N GLY A 128 -4.55 6.54 2.76
CA GLY A 128 -4.87 7.93 3.06
C GLY A 128 -6.35 8.26 2.84
N ALA A 129 -6.70 9.49 3.19
CA ALA A 129 -8.00 10.09 2.94
C ALA A 129 -7.82 11.59 2.71
N PRO A 130 -8.62 12.25 1.83
CA PRO A 130 -8.49 13.69 1.55
C PRO A 130 -9.15 14.55 2.63
N ILE A 131 -8.73 14.38 3.87
CA ILE A 131 -9.26 15.02 5.08
C ILE A 131 -8.14 15.57 5.98
N GLU A 132 -6.97 15.77 5.41
CA GLU A 132 -5.74 16.08 6.13
C GLU A 132 -5.81 17.36 6.96
N THR A 133 -6.58 18.34 6.52
CA THR A 133 -6.76 19.62 7.21
C THR A 133 -7.71 19.56 8.42
N LEU A 134 -8.50 18.48 8.54
CA LEU A 134 -9.37 18.29 9.70
C LEU A 134 -8.55 17.85 10.93
N PRO A 135 -8.86 18.34 12.15
CA PRO A 135 -8.39 17.68 13.36
C PRO A 135 -8.73 16.20 13.37
N PHE A 136 -7.87 15.35 13.92
CA PHE A 136 -8.12 13.90 13.89
C PHE A 136 -9.45 13.53 14.55
N GLU A 137 -9.77 14.14 15.68
CA GLU A 137 -10.99 13.89 16.44
C GLU A 137 -12.27 14.37 15.74
N ALA A 138 -12.13 15.26 14.74
CA ALA A 138 -13.25 15.73 13.92
C ALA A 138 -13.60 14.78 12.76
N VAL A 139 -12.79 13.75 12.53
CA VAL A 139 -13.04 12.76 11.47
C VAL A 139 -14.16 11.81 11.89
N ALA A 140 -15.20 11.69 11.08
CA ALA A 140 -16.42 10.95 11.41
C ALA A 140 -16.19 9.48 11.84
N TYR A 141 -15.13 8.85 11.36
CA TYR A 141 -14.76 7.47 11.69
C TYR A 141 -13.52 7.37 12.58
N TRP A 142 -13.13 8.45 13.27
CA TRP A 142 -11.92 8.48 14.11
C TRP A 142 -11.94 7.41 15.21
N ASP A 143 -13.03 7.30 15.95
CA ASP A 143 -13.17 6.32 17.04
C ASP A 143 -13.08 4.87 16.53
N GLU A 144 -13.61 4.61 15.35
CA GLU A 144 -13.48 3.29 14.71
C GLU A 144 -12.05 3.04 14.25
N LEU A 145 -11.39 4.03 13.64
CA LEU A 145 -10.02 3.93 13.17
C LEU A 145 -9.03 3.68 14.32
N THR A 146 -9.20 4.36 15.46
CA THR A 146 -8.36 4.11 16.64
C THR A 146 -8.51 2.68 17.16
N ARG A 147 -9.74 2.13 17.16
CA ARG A 147 -9.98 0.71 17.49
C ARG A 147 -9.31 -0.23 16.47
N ILE A 148 -9.29 0.13 15.19
CA ILE A 148 -8.60 -0.63 14.14
C ILE A 148 -7.08 -0.61 14.36
N PHE A 149 -6.50 0.52 14.74
CA PHE A 149 -5.08 0.59 15.10
C PHE A 149 -4.74 -0.31 16.29
N ASP A 150 -5.54 -0.28 17.36
CA ASP A 150 -5.36 -1.17 18.53
C ASP A 150 -5.55 -2.65 18.15
N TRP A 151 -6.57 -2.97 17.33
CA TRP A 151 -6.84 -4.30 16.82
C TRP A 151 -5.67 -4.84 15.98
N SER A 152 -5.03 -3.99 15.18
CA SER A 152 -3.89 -4.39 14.35
C SER A 152 -2.73 -4.96 15.17
N GLN A 153 -2.56 -4.50 16.42
CA GLN A 153 -1.49 -4.96 17.30
C GLN A 153 -1.58 -6.43 17.69
N SER A 154 -2.77 -7.05 17.61
CA SER A 154 -3.02 -8.44 18.02
C SER A 154 -3.51 -9.33 16.89
N HIS A 155 -3.99 -8.77 15.78
CA HIS A 155 -4.60 -9.52 14.68
C HIS A 155 -3.84 -9.41 13.37
N VAL A 156 -2.82 -8.54 13.28
CA VAL A 156 -2.07 -8.30 12.05
C VAL A 156 -0.57 -8.46 12.31
N GLN A 157 0.12 -9.14 11.40
CA GLN A 157 1.57 -9.33 11.54
C GLN A 157 2.33 -8.03 11.30
N GLU A 158 1.98 -7.25 10.26
CA GLU A 158 2.52 -5.90 10.03
C GLU A 158 1.50 -5.02 9.31
N THR A 159 1.41 -3.74 9.70
CA THR A 159 0.48 -2.77 9.11
C THR A 159 1.25 -1.72 8.31
N TYR A 160 0.77 -1.42 7.11
CA TYR A 160 1.30 -0.39 6.21
C TYR A 160 0.31 0.77 6.11
N ASN A 161 0.65 1.91 6.69
CA ASN A 161 -0.21 3.10 6.75
C ASN A 161 0.26 4.12 5.72
N ILE A 162 -0.62 4.55 4.80
CA ILE A 162 -0.28 5.44 3.68
C ILE A 162 -0.82 6.84 3.94
N CYS A 163 0.01 7.86 3.69
CA CYS A 163 -0.30 9.28 3.72
C CYS A 163 -0.95 9.70 5.06
N TRP A 164 -2.17 10.22 5.04
CA TRP A 164 -2.90 10.63 6.24
C TRP A 164 -3.03 9.50 7.28
N ALA A 165 -3.21 8.25 6.85
CA ALA A 165 -3.27 7.13 7.79
C ALA A 165 -1.95 6.93 8.56
N GLY A 166 -0.80 7.23 7.94
CA GLY A 166 0.51 7.23 8.61
C GLY A 166 0.58 8.29 9.70
N GLN A 167 0.09 9.50 9.44
CA GLN A 167 0.00 10.58 10.42
C GLN A 167 -0.99 10.22 11.55
N ALA A 168 -2.15 9.69 11.20
CA ALA A 168 -3.18 9.28 12.16
C ALA A 168 -2.69 8.15 13.10
N ALA A 169 -1.96 7.19 12.57
CA ALA A 169 -1.39 6.10 13.38
C ALA A 169 -0.27 6.60 14.31
N LEU A 170 0.61 7.51 13.85
CA LEU A 170 1.61 8.15 14.72
C LEU A 170 0.96 8.98 15.83
N GLN A 171 -0.09 9.74 15.51
CA GLN A 171 -0.86 10.46 16.53
C GLN A 171 -1.46 9.50 17.56
N HIS A 172 -2.09 8.39 17.10
CA HIS A 172 -2.72 7.42 17.98
C HIS A 172 -1.72 6.74 18.93
N PHE A 173 -0.59 6.28 18.38
CA PHE A 173 0.37 5.51 19.15
C PHE A 173 1.33 6.33 20.00
N TYR A 174 1.66 7.54 19.57
CA TYR A 174 2.73 8.34 20.15
C TYR A 174 2.33 9.79 20.45
N GLY A 175 1.16 10.26 20.05
CA GLY A 175 0.74 11.64 20.22
C GLY A 175 1.47 12.61 19.29
N VAL A 176 2.10 12.11 18.21
CA VAL A 176 2.85 12.96 17.27
C VAL A 176 1.89 13.83 16.46
N PRO A 177 2.01 15.17 16.53
CA PRO A 177 1.10 16.06 15.84
C PRO A 177 1.36 16.12 14.34
N LYS A 178 0.38 16.61 13.59
CA LYS A 178 0.55 17.04 12.20
C LYS A 178 0.49 18.56 12.12
N TYR A 179 1.18 19.13 11.14
CA TYR A 179 1.24 20.57 10.89
C TYR A 179 0.72 20.87 9.50
N GLU A 180 -0.09 21.91 9.38
CA GLU A 180 -0.52 22.42 8.07
C GLU A 180 0.65 23.05 7.32
N LEU A 181 0.77 22.75 6.04
CA LEU A 181 1.70 23.40 5.13
C LEU A 181 1.10 24.71 4.61
N PRO A 182 1.93 25.74 4.35
CA PRO A 182 1.44 27.01 3.80
C PRO A 182 0.68 26.85 2.47
N GLN A 183 1.02 25.82 1.70
CA GLN A 183 0.34 25.42 0.47
C GLN A 183 0.50 23.90 0.26
N LYS A 184 -0.35 23.32 -0.57
CA LYS A 184 -0.25 21.90 -0.93
C LYS A 184 1.13 21.58 -1.50
N LEU A 185 1.83 20.64 -0.89
CA LEU A 185 3.08 20.10 -1.43
C LEU A 185 2.75 19.00 -2.43
N ILE A 186 3.01 19.26 -3.71
CA ILE A 186 2.69 18.33 -4.80
C ILE A 186 3.85 18.22 -5.79
N GLY A 187 4.23 17.01 -6.15
CA GLY A 187 5.33 16.77 -7.10
C GLY A 187 6.02 15.42 -6.90
N VAL A 188 7.19 15.28 -7.51
CA VAL A 188 8.07 14.11 -7.41
C VAL A 188 9.41 14.58 -6.85
N PHE A 189 9.73 14.13 -5.65
CA PHE A 189 10.90 14.64 -4.90
C PHE A 189 11.94 13.54 -4.70
N PRO A 190 13.25 13.91 -4.69
CA PRO A 190 14.32 13.00 -4.30
C PRO A 190 14.25 12.69 -2.81
N HIS A 191 14.47 11.43 -2.46
CA HIS A 191 14.49 10.93 -1.08
C HIS A 191 15.73 10.11 -0.85
N HIS A 192 16.39 10.34 0.28
CA HIS A 192 17.56 9.60 0.71
C HIS A 192 17.17 8.37 1.55
N VAL A 193 17.84 7.26 1.30
CA VAL A 193 17.76 6.07 2.14
C VAL A 193 18.58 6.32 3.41
N ARG A 194 17.93 6.34 4.59
CA ARG A 194 18.56 6.61 5.89
C ARG A 194 18.70 5.35 6.75
N GLY A 195 17.80 4.40 6.62
CA GLY A 195 17.90 3.11 7.29
C GLY A 195 18.92 2.19 6.63
N GLY A 196 19.25 1.08 7.28
CA GLY A 196 20.04 0.01 6.66
C GLY A 196 19.35 -0.52 5.39
N ARG A 197 20.14 -0.99 4.43
CA ARG A 197 19.63 -1.57 3.17
C ARG A 197 19.07 -3.00 3.34
N ASP A 198 18.83 -3.40 4.58
CA ASP A 198 18.22 -4.67 4.93
C ASP A 198 16.69 -4.55 5.01
N GLY A 199 15.98 -5.67 4.93
CA GLY A 199 14.53 -5.70 5.02
C GLY A 199 13.85 -4.90 3.90
N LEU A 200 13.02 -3.93 4.25
CA LEU A 200 12.16 -3.17 3.33
C LEU A 200 12.93 -2.43 2.21
N LEU A 201 14.14 -1.96 2.49
CA LEU A 201 14.92 -1.17 1.55
C LEU A 201 15.99 -1.99 0.78
N ARG A 202 15.94 -3.31 0.89
CA ARG A 202 16.87 -4.17 0.13
C ARG A 202 16.69 -3.95 -1.37
N GLY A 203 17.80 -3.67 -2.06
CA GLY A 203 17.81 -3.39 -3.51
C GLY A 203 17.52 -1.95 -3.90
N PHE A 204 17.29 -1.06 -2.92
CA PHE A 204 17.14 0.37 -3.19
C PHE A 204 18.46 1.03 -3.58
N SER A 205 18.38 2.05 -4.43
CA SER A 205 19.47 3.01 -4.66
C SER A 205 19.66 3.89 -3.42
N ASP A 206 20.78 4.63 -3.34
CA ASP A 206 21.04 5.57 -2.25
C ASP A 206 20.02 6.72 -2.21
N GLU A 207 19.52 7.07 -3.40
CA GLU A 207 18.51 8.08 -3.63
C GLU A 207 17.43 7.50 -4.55
N ILE A 208 16.17 7.80 -4.25
CA ILE A 208 15.01 7.45 -5.05
C ILE A 208 14.11 8.65 -5.21
N VAL A 209 13.23 8.64 -6.20
CA VAL A 209 12.20 9.68 -6.35
C VAL A 209 10.85 9.12 -5.92
N VAL A 210 10.09 9.94 -5.17
CA VAL A 210 8.78 9.54 -4.62
C VAL A 210 7.74 10.63 -4.90
N PRO A 211 6.54 10.28 -5.39
CA PRO A 211 5.41 11.20 -5.48
C PRO A 211 4.93 11.67 -4.11
N VAL A 212 4.66 12.96 -4.03
CA VAL A 212 4.15 13.64 -2.83
C VAL A 212 2.90 14.42 -3.21
N SER A 213 1.85 14.30 -2.41
CA SER A 213 0.63 15.10 -2.51
C SER A 213 0.00 15.22 -1.13
N ARG A 214 0.21 16.34 -0.44
CA ARG A 214 -0.29 16.53 0.91
C ARG A 214 -0.40 17.98 1.33
N HIS A 215 -1.32 18.26 2.25
CA HIS A 215 -1.52 19.57 2.90
C HIS A 215 -0.90 19.66 4.29
N THR A 216 -0.45 18.52 4.83
CA THR A 216 0.09 18.46 6.19
C THR A 216 1.39 17.65 6.24
N GLU A 217 2.17 17.86 7.29
CA GLU A 217 3.42 17.14 7.54
C GLU A 217 3.53 16.67 8.99
N VAL A 218 4.35 15.66 9.22
CA VAL A 218 4.91 15.28 10.51
C VAL A 218 6.36 15.74 10.54
N ARG A 219 6.82 16.30 11.66
CA ARG A 219 8.18 16.78 11.81
C ARG A 219 9.06 15.78 12.53
N ARG A 220 10.33 15.76 12.14
CA ARG A 220 11.32 14.83 12.72
C ARG A 220 11.54 15.06 14.20
N GLU A 221 11.54 16.32 14.63
CA GLU A 221 11.73 16.74 16.02
C GLU A 221 10.62 16.27 16.98
N ASP A 222 9.43 15.94 16.46
CA ASP A 222 8.30 15.45 17.25
C ASP A 222 8.30 13.91 17.40
N LEU A 223 9.18 13.21 16.68
CA LEU A 223 9.26 11.75 16.79
C LEU A 223 9.85 11.36 18.15
N PRO A 224 9.23 10.43 18.87
CA PRO A 224 9.79 9.95 20.12
C PRO A 224 11.08 9.16 19.90
N ASP A 225 12.04 9.35 20.80
CA ASP A 225 13.25 8.53 20.83
C ASP A 225 12.96 7.18 21.52
N VAL A 226 12.41 6.26 20.77
CA VAL A 226 12.05 4.91 21.26
C VAL A 226 12.73 3.83 20.41
N PRO A 227 13.19 2.74 21.04
CA PRO A 227 13.83 1.64 20.30
C PRO A 227 12.91 1.04 19.24
N GLY A 228 13.41 0.86 18.03
CA GLY A 228 12.69 0.26 16.92
C GLY A 228 11.90 1.22 16.06
N LEU A 229 11.80 2.51 16.42
CA LEU A 229 11.25 3.55 15.55
C LEU A 229 12.38 4.15 14.71
N THR A 230 12.39 3.87 13.41
CA THR A 230 13.50 4.22 12.52
C THR A 230 13.00 4.95 11.29
N VAL A 231 13.55 6.13 11.00
CA VAL A 231 13.32 6.83 9.73
C VAL A 231 14.09 6.10 8.64
N LEU A 232 13.38 5.60 7.64
CA LEU A 232 13.93 4.84 6.51
C LEU A 232 14.16 5.70 5.27
N LEU A 233 13.22 6.60 4.97
CA LEU A 233 13.28 7.51 3.82
C LEU A 233 12.93 8.92 4.27
N GLU A 234 13.70 9.89 3.81
CA GLU A 234 13.44 11.32 3.98
C GLU A 234 13.98 12.16 2.83
N SER A 235 13.45 13.35 2.65
CA SER A 235 13.83 14.31 1.63
C SER A 235 14.18 15.65 2.26
N ASP A 236 15.22 16.30 1.75
CA ASP A 236 15.56 17.67 2.15
C ASP A 236 14.50 18.68 1.69
N GLN A 237 13.70 18.33 0.66
CA GLN A 237 12.68 19.19 0.07
C GLN A 237 11.27 18.90 0.57
N SER A 238 10.96 17.63 0.87
CA SER A 238 9.61 17.21 1.26
C SER A 238 9.56 16.53 2.64
N GLY A 239 10.64 16.57 3.42
CA GLY A 239 10.66 16.06 4.80
C GLY A 239 10.54 14.54 4.90
N LEU A 240 9.96 14.07 6.01
CA LEU A 240 9.79 12.65 6.29
C LEU A 240 8.94 11.94 5.22
N CYS A 241 9.39 10.76 4.81
CA CYS A 241 8.71 9.92 3.83
C CYS A 241 8.27 8.58 4.42
N MET A 242 9.18 7.83 5.02
CA MET A 242 8.85 6.51 5.57
C MET A 242 9.54 6.25 6.89
N ILE A 243 8.77 5.76 7.85
CA ILE A 243 9.23 5.34 9.18
C ILE A 243 8.79 3.90 9.40
N ARG A 244 9.66 3.06 9.97
CA ARG A 244 9.32 1.73 10.47
C ARG A 244 9.31 1.73 11.99
N ASP A 245 8.32 1.08 12.55
CA ASP A 245 8.17 0.81 13.98
C ASP A 245 8.14 -0.71 14.19
N GLU A 246 9.29 -1.27 14.50
CA GLU A 246 9.44 -2.71 14.69
C GLU A 246 8.68 -3.21 15.94
N ALA A 247 8.65 -2.38 16.99
CA ALA A 247 8.00 -2.77 18.24
C ALA A 247 6.47 -2.88 18.08
N ARG A 248 5.87 -2.02 17.26
CA ARG A 248 4.43 -2.03 16.97
C ARG A 248 4.09 -2.71 15.66
N ARG A 249 5.09 -3.11 14.89
CA ARG A 249 4.90 -3.71 13.56
C ARG A 249 4.08 -2.79 12.64
N GLN A 250 4.49 -1.50 12.59
CA GLN A 250 3.86 -0.48 11.77
C GLN A 250 4.86 0.12 10.79
N ILE A 251 4.39 0.40 9.58
CA ILE A 251 5.09 1.23 8.60
C ILE A 251 4.24 2.49 8.42
N TYR A 252 4.86 3.65 8.56
CA TYR A 252 4.25 4.95 8.32
C TYR A 252 4.85 5.53 7.05
N MET A 253 4.09 5.51 5.96
CA MET A 253 4.49 6.06 4.65
C MET A 253 3.68 7.31 4.38
N PHE A 254 4.32 8.49 4.33
CA PHE A 254 3.62 9.77 4.16
C PHE A 254 3.43 10.16 2.70
N ASN A 255 4.13 9.53 1.79
CA ASN A 255 4.16 9.80 0.35
C ASN A 255 3.59 8.60 -0.43
N HIS A 256 3.58 8.67 -1.78
CA HIS A 256 2.72 7.83 -2.61
C HIS A 256 3.49 7.02 -3.67
N LEU A 257 4.19 5.96 -3.26
CA LEU A 257 4.83 5.05 -4.23
C LEU A 257 3.80 4.23 -5.04
N GLU A 258 2.56 4.10 -4.55
CA GLU A 258 1.47 3.40 -5.23
C GLU A 258 0.87 4.18 -6.42
N TYR A 259 1.16 5.47 -6.55
CA TYR A 259 0.56 6.32 -7.59
C TYR A 259 0.90 5.87 -9.01
N ASP A 260 -0.11 5.93 -9.86
CA ASP A 260 0.04 5.81 -11.31
C ASP A 260 0.74 7.01 -11.90
N THR A 261 1.23 6.83 -13.15
CA THR A 261 1.90 7.90 -13.89
C THR A 261 1.11 9.20 -13.92
N HIS A 262 -0.23 9.13 -14.06
CA HIS A 262 -1.09 10.29 -14.23
C HIS A 262 -1.74 10.83 -12.94
N THR A 263 -1.59 10.13 -11.80
CA THR A 263 -2.36 10.46 -10.57
C THR A 263 -2.12 11.88 -10.09
N LEU A 264 -0.87 12.35 -10.01
CA LEU A 264 -0.58 13.74 -9.60
C LEU A 264 -1.14 14.76 -10.57
N GLY A 265 -1.10 14.48 -11.88
CA GLY A 265 -1.68 15.33 -12.90
C GLY A 265 -3.21 15.40 -12.83
N ASP A 266 -3.87 14.27 -12.48
CA ASP A 266 -5.32 14.25 -12.27
C ASP A 266 -5.71 15.08 -11.04
N GLU A 267 -4.95 14.94 -9.94
CA GLU A 267 -5.14 15.76 -8.74
C GLU A 267 -4.94 17.24 -9.02
N TYR A 268 -3.86 17.60 -9.70
CA TYR A 268 -3.58 18.98 -10.10
C TYR A 268 -4.70 19.59 -10.93
N ARG A 269 -5.18 18.87 -11.96
CA ARG A 269 -6.29 19.33 -12.81
C ARG A 269 -7.58 19.48 -12.05
N ARG A 270 -7.92 18.52 -11.17
CA ARG A 270 -9.11 18.59 -10.33
C ARG A 270 -9.05 19.80 -9.40
N ASP A 271 -7.97 19.94 -8.65
CA ASP A 271 -7.82 20.99 -7.64
C ASP A 271 -7.81 22.39 -8.30
N THR A 272 -7.20 22.52 -9.50
CA THR A 272 -7.25 23.75 -10.30
C THR A 272 -8.67 24.04 -10.80
N ALA A 273 -9.42 23.03 -11.24
CA ALA A 273 -10.80 23.17 -11.69
C ALA A 273 -11.74 23.57 -10.53
N ASP A 274 -11.44 23.11 -9.31
CA ASP A 274 -12.15 23.49 -8.09
C ASP A 274 -11.73 24.89 -7.58
N GLY A 275 -10.84 25.60 -8.29
CA GLY A 275 -10.42 26.97 -7.98
C GLY A 275 -9.41 27.08 -6.84
N LEU A 276 -8.75 25.98 -6.48
CA LEU A 276 -7.69 25.99 -5.47
C LEU A 276 -6.41 26.61 -6.05
N ASP A 277 -5.75 27.45 -5.26
CA ASP A 277 -4.42 28.00 -5.61
C ASP A 277 -3.33 26.95 -5.32
N ILE A 278 -3.04 26.12 -6.32
CA ILE A 278 -2.02 25.10 -6.23
C ILE A 278 -0.94 25.30 -7.30
N GLN A 279 0.29 24.98 -6.95
CA GLN A 279 1.41 25.01 -7.88
C GLN A 279 1.37 23.81 -8.84
N THR A 280 1.94 24.00 -10.03
CA THR A 280 2.25 22.87 -10.92
C THR A 280 3.10 21.84 -10.15
N PRO A 281 2.77 20.53 -10.23
CA PRO A 281 3.53 19.51 -9.53
C PRO A 281 5.03 19.55 -9.88
N VAL A 282 5.86 19.73 -8.85
CA VAL A 282 7.32 19.90 -8.98
C VAL A 282 7.96 18.64 -9.56
N ASN A 283 8.87 18.77 -10.51
CA ASN A 283 9.62 17.67 -11.15
C ASN A 283 8.74 16.55 -11.75
N TYR A 284 7.52 16.85 -12.13
CA TYR A 284 6.57 15.84 -12.58
C TYR A 284 6.29 15.92 -14.09
N PHE A 285 6.00 17.09 -14.61
CA PHE A 285 5.82 17.27 -16.04
C PHE A 285 7.17 17.57 -16.73
N PRO A 286 7.47 16.99 -17.90
CA PRO A 286 8.66 17.37 -18.66
C PRO A 286 8.67 18.87 -18.95
N ASP A 287 9.78 19.55 -18.67
CA ASP A 287 9.97 21.00 -18.81
C ASP A 287 8.90 21.84 -18.07
N ASP A 288 8.33 21.31 -16.97
CA ASP A 288 7.27 21.91 -16.17
C ASP A 288 6.01 22.29 -16.97
N ASP A 289 5.79 21.65 -18.12
CA ASP A 289 4.65 21.90 -19.00
C ASP A 289 3.51 20.89 -18.72
N PRO A 290 2.38 21.32 -18.11
CA PRO A 290 1.23 20.45 -17.80
C PRO A 290 0.54 19.84 -19.05
N ALA A 291 0.82 20.31 -20.24
CA ALA A 291 0.34 19.73 -21.49
C ALA A 291 1.14 18.48 -21.92
N ARG A 292 2.33 18.28 -21.36
CA ARG A 292 3.18 17.13 -21.67
C ARG A 292 2.85 15.91 -20.80
N THR A 293 3.01 14.73 -21.38
CA THR A 293 2.79 13.48 -20.67
C THR A 293 3.88 13.27 -19.61
N PRO A 294 3.53 13.06 -18.34
CA PRO A 294 4.50 12.82 -17.30
C PRO A 294 5.22 11.48 -17.46
N VAL A 295 6.40 11.37 -16.86
CA VAL A 295 7.22 10.15 -16.86
C VAL A 295 7.27 9.55 -15.47
N ASN A 296 6.97 8.26 -15.36
CA ASN A 296 7.02 7.55 -14.06
C ASN A 296 8.44 7.07 -13.78
N HIS A 297 9.08 7.65 -12.77
CA HIS A 297 10.42 7.31 -12.30
C HIS A 297 10.42 6.51 -10.98
N TRP A 298 9.26 6.25 -10.36
CA TRP A 298 9.15 5.60 -9.03
C TRP A 298 8.62 4.16 -9.08
N ARG A 299 8.06 3.69 -10.19
CA ARG A 299 7.43 2.37 -10.31
C ARG A 299 8.34 1.22 -9.91
N ALA A 300 9.59 1.24 -10.33
CA ALA A 300 10.55 0.18 -9.98
C ALA A 300 10.76 0.09 -8.47
N HIS A 301 10.94 1.21 -7.78
CA HIS A 301 11.12 1.26 -6.33
C HIS A 301 9.84 0.87 -5.58
N ALA A 302 8.66 1.23 -6.10
CA ALA A 302 7.39 0.78 -5.56
C ALA A 302 7.28 -0.76 -5.56
N ASN A 303 7.59 -1.39 -6.70
CA ASN A 303 7.58 -2.85 -6.81
C ASN A 303 8.62 -3.52 -5.89
N VAL A 304 9.81 -2.93 -5.77
CA VAL A 304 10.85 -3.45 -4.86
C VAL A 304 10.41 -3.34 -3.40
N LEU A 305 9.83 -2.18 -3.00
CA LEU A 305 9.35 -1.97 -1.63
C LEU A 305 8.26 -2.98 -1.25
N PHE A 306 7.22 -3.09 -2.06
CA PHE A 306 6.11 -4.01 -1.79
C PHE A 306 6.56 -5.47 -1.87
N GLY A 307 7.44 -5.83 -2.80
CA GLY A 307 8.03 -7.15 -2.88
C GLY A 307 8.85 -7.51 -1.63
N ASN A 308 9.62 -6.56 -1.08
CA ASN A 308 10.35 -6.74 0.17
C ASN A 308 9.40 -6.88 1.36
N TRP A 309 8.36 -6.03 1.44
CA TRP A 309 7.34 -6.11 2.50
C TRP A 309 6.62 -7.46 2.50
N ILE A 310 6.16 -7.91 1.34
CA ILE A 310 5.50 -9.22 1.18
C ILE A 310 6.44 -10.38 1.58
N ASN A 311 7.73 -10.28 1.19
CA ASN A 311 8.72 -11.29 1.58
C ASN A 311 9.02 -11.26 3.10
N ASP A 312 9.00 -10.09 3.74
CA ASP A 312 9.14 -9.98 5.19
C ASP A 312 7.91 -10.56 5.91
N LEU A 313 6.69 -10.30 5.42
CA LEU A 313 5.47 -10.95 5.90
C LEU A 313 5.57 -12.47 5.78
N TYR A 314 5.93 -12.99 4.62
CA TYR A 314 6.05 -14.43 4.38
C TYR A 314 7.05 -15.11 5.34
N LYS A 315 8.19 -14.46 5.64
CA LYS A 315 9.20 -14.99 6.55
C LYS A 315 8.81 -14.91 8.02
N SER A 316 8.02 -13.90 8.40
CA SER A 316 7.69 -13.63 9.79
C SER A 316 6.39 -14.30 10.24
N THR A 317 5.56 -14.76 9.30
CA THR A 317 4.28 -15.38 9.61
C THR A 317 4.43 -16.88 9.78
N SER A 318 3.80 -17.44 10.83
CA SER A 318 3.68 -18.89 10.99
C SER A 318 2.72 -19.46 9.94
N PHE A 319 2.89 -20.75 9.61
CA PHE A 319 1.99 -21.45 8.69
C PHE A 319 0.51 -21.36 9.12
N GLU A 320 0.26 -21.31 10.44
CA GLU A 320 -1.06 -21.05 11.01
C GLU A 320 -1.13 -19.62 11.56
N LEU A 321 -2.07 -18.80 11.06
CA LEU A 321 -2.32 -17.43 11.55
C LEU A 321 -2.67 -17.36 13.05
N ALA A 322 -3.09 -18.47 13.66
CA ALA A 322 -3.30 -18.57 15.11
C ALA A 322 -2.05 -18.19 15.92
N GLY A 323 -0.86 -18.32 15.34
CA GLY A 323 0.42 -18.00 15.97
C GLY A 323 0.84 -16.53 15.93
N VAL A 324 0.02 -15.57 15.43
CA VAL A 324 0.34 -14.14 15.49
C VAL A 324 0.54 -13.75 16.95
N PRO A 325 1.73 -13.22 17.33
CA PRO A 325 2.04 -12.95 18.72
C PRO A 325 1.08 -11.94 19.34
N LEU A 326 0.63 -12.22 20.55
CA LEU A 326 -0.05 -11.20 21.35
C LEU A 326 0.94 -10.05 21.64
N PRO A 327 0.48 -8.79 21.75
CA PRO A 327 1.35 -7.67 22.07
C PRO A 327 2.10 -7.96 23.38
N ARG A 328 3.42 -7.75 23.37
CA ARG A 328 4.19 -7.76 24.62
C ARG A 328 3.61 -6.66 25.51
N ARG A 329 2.94 -7.06 26.59
CA ARG A 329 2.47 -6.14 27.63
C ARG A 329 3.66 -5.35 28.14
N SER A 330 3.81 -4.12 27.73
CA SER A 330 4.44 -2.98 28.42
C SER A 330 5.04 -1.96 27.46
N LEU A 331 4.19 -1.18 26.82
CA LEU A 331 4.55 0.20 26.59
C LEU A 331 3.46 1.01 27.30
N ARG A 332 3.75 1.39 28.56
CA ARG A 332 2.89 2.33 29.26
C ARG A 332 2.78 3.58 28.41
N ARG A 333 1.56 4.07 28.22
CA ARG A 333 1.34 5.43 27.74
C ARG A 333 2.24 6.31 28.58
N ILE A 334 3.18 7.00 27.94
CA ILE A 334 3.91 8.08 28.58
C ILE A 334 2.87 9.20 28.72
N GLY A 335 2.38 9.39 29.95
CA GLY A 335 1.44 10.46 30.29
C GLY A 335 2.10 11.81 30.35
#